data_be09d9c3b59802ef013b39f61fb8dd03
#
_entry.id   be09d9c3b59802ef013b39f61fb8dd03
#
_cell.length_a   1.000
_cell.length_b   1.000
_cell.length_c   1.000
_cell.angle_alpha   90.00
_cell.angle_beta   90.00
_cell.angle_gamma   90.00
#
_symmetry.space_group_name_H-M   'P 1'
#
loop_
_entity.id
_entity.type
_entity.pdbx_description
1 polymer ?
#
loop_
_entity_poly.entity_id
_entity_poly.type
_entity_poly.pdbx_seq_one_letter_code
_entity_poly.pdbx_strand_id
1 'polypeptide(L)'
;MIHVNNISKQYGTKILYKNASFQINAGEKIGLVGPNGNGKTTIFRILMNEEGYDGGNISMSDKLVVGYFSQDIEDMRGRSVIEEVKTAIPSLSRLQKELQTLEAQLSEPLDEDQMTAVLEKYGEAQAQFEQLGGYDLETRASEVLTGLGIPPEDFHRDTSTFSGGWKMRIALSKILVLNPQVLLMDEPTNHLDLESILWLEEWLKNFKGSILMTSHDREFMNRLINKTIEVAHQTITTYSGNYDYYEKEKKIRMVQLEAAARRQDEMLAKEEEFIARFAARASHAAQVQSRVKKIEKIDRIEVIKEEDSIGFVWPTIPRGGDEVVKFENLGKVWQKDSGEEKLVFKGATALVKRQDRVAVVGVNGAGKSTLLKIISGMATPSEGQCSLGPSIQLGYFSQNSMDLLNPNLTVMEEVHSAVPTQSIGYVRNLLGCMKFSGDQVDKKIKILSGGEKSRVVLATILAKPLNFLILDEPTNHLDIGTRMVLLQAIKDFDGTVMIVSHDRHFLREITTKVFELDQNKLLVTEGTLDYYLEKRRKMLSH
;
A
#
# COMPACT_ATOMS: atom_id res chain seq x y z
N MET A 1 3.54 24.10 -12.07
CA MET A 1 4.44 23.78 -10.95
C MET A 1 5.51 22.77 -11.37
N ILE A 2 5.16 21.53 -11.75
CA ILE A 2 6.12 20.57 -12.28
C ILE A 2 5.64 20.12 -13.66
N HIS A 3 6.50 20.26 -14.67
CA HIS A 3 6.23 19.84 -16.05
C HIS A 3 7.25 18.78 -16.44
N VAL A 4 6.76 17.61 -16.78
CA VAL A 4 7.54 16.48 -17.25
C VAL A 4 7.26 16.30 -18.73
N ASN A 5 8.29 16.44 -19.57
CA ASN A 5 8.16 16.43 -21.03
C ASN A 5 9.04 15.33 -21.63
N ASN A 6 8.39 14.38 -22.30
CA ASN A 6 9.03 13.33 -23.09
C ASN A 6 10.11 12.53 -22.34
N ILE A 7 9.96 12.33 -21.02
CA ILE A 7 10.93 11.55 -20.26
C ILE A 7 10.92 10.08 -20.72
N SER A 8 12.12 9.50 -20.74
CA SER A 8 12.32 8.09 -21.01
C SER A 8 13.21 7.48 -19.94
N LYS A 9 12.92 6.26 -19.53
CA LYS A 9 13.69 5.53 -18.52
C LYS A 9 13.72 4.04 -18.80
N GLN A 10 14.91 3.46 -18.71
CA GLN A 10 15.12 2.01 -18.82
C GLN A 10 16.15 1.50 -17.81
N TYR A 11 16.06 0.23 -17.46
CA TYR A 11 17.04 -0.51 -16.68
C TYR A 11 17.54 -1.72 -17.49
N GLY A 12 18.76 -1.63 -18.01
CA GLY A 12 19.28 -2.64 -18.92
C GLY A 12 18.36 -2.79 -20.14
N THR A 13 17.79 -3.96 -20.35
CA THR A 13 16.84 -4.24 -21.45
C THR A 13 15.39 -3.91 -21.12
N LYS A 14 15.08 -3.64 -19.84
CA LYS A 14 13.70 -3.35 -19.40
C LYS A 14 13.41 -1.86 -19.55
N ILE A 15 12.54 -1.52 -20.48
CA ILE A 15 12.02 -0.17 -20.65
C ILE A 15 10.85 0.04 -19.69
N LEU A 16 10.91 1.08 -18.86
CA LEU A 16 9.81 1.47 -17.98
C LEU A 16 8.81 2.36 -18.72
N TYR A 17 9.29 3.41 -19.37
CA TYR A 17 8.48 4.32 -20.20
C TYR A 17 9.34 5.04 -21.23
N LYS A 18 8.68 5.40 -22.35
CA LYS A 18 9.24 6.18 -23.46
C LYS A 18 8.39 7.42 -23.72
N ASN A 19 9.06 8.56 -23.92
CA ASN A 19 8.41 9.84 -24.29
C ASN A 19 7.21 10.19 -23.40
N ALA A 20 7.31 9.89 -22.10
CA ALA A 20 6.26 10.09 -21.15
C ALA A 20 6.14 11.57 -20.75
N SER A 21 4.93 12.13 -20.82
CA SER A 21 4.67 13.53 -20.48
C SER A 21 3.47 13.66 -19.56
N PHE A 22 3.63 14.45 -18.50
CA PHE A 22 2.55 14.80 -17.59
C PHE A 22 2.89 16.09 -16.83
N GLN A 23 1.90 16.65 -16.15
CA GLN A 23 2.09 17.88 -15.37
C GLN A 23 1.36 17.80 -14.03
N ILE A 24 1.95 18.45 -13.03
CA ILE A 24 1.38 18.68 -11.70
C ILE A 24 1.15 20.18 -11.54
N ASN A 25 -0.12 20.58 -11.52
CA ASN A 25 -0.51 21.97 -11.33
C ASN A 25 -0.76 22.26 -9.84
N ALA A 26 -0.85 23.55 -9.49
CA ALA A 26 -1.12 23.98 -8.11
C ALA A 26 -2.47 23.44 -7.61
N GLY A 27 -2.48 22.83 -6.43
CA GLY A 27 -3.68 22.30 -5.77
C GLY A 27 -4.26 21.02 -6.39
N GLU A 28 -3.62 20.44 -7.44
CA GLU A 28 -4.07 19.16 -7.99
C GLU A 28 -3.74 18.01 -7.04
N LYS A 29 -4.69 17.08 -6.91
CA LYS A 29 -4.53 15.83 -6.16
C LYS A 29 -4.54 14.67 -7.13
N ILE A 30 -3.38 14.10 -7.37
CA ILE A 30 -3.11 13.17 -8.48
C ILE A 30 -2.79 11.79 -7.91
N GLY A 31 -3.49 10.77 -8.42
CA GLY A 31 -3.15 9.37 -8.18
C GLY A 31 -2.27 8.81 -9.29
N LEU A 32 -1.14 8.22 -8.92
CA LEU A 32 -0.25 7.51 -9.83
C LEU A 32 -0.54 6.01 -9.74
N VAL A 33 -1.09 5.43 -10.80
CA VAL A 33 -1.56 4.04 -10.84
C VAL A 33 -0.81 3.23 -11.89
N GLY A 34 -0.90 1.91 -11.77
CA GLY A 34 -0.30 0.96 -12.72
C GLY A 34 0.24 -0.28 -12.03
N PRO A 35 0.60 -1.33 -12.80
CA PRO A 35 1.16 -2.57 -12.27
C PRO A 35 2.44 -2.35 -11.47
N ASN A 36 2.74 -3.27 -10.55
CA ASN A 36 3.99 -3.25 -9.82
C ASN A 36 5.17 -3.46 -10.76
N GLY A 37 6.27 -2.74 -10.51
CA GLY A 37 7.49 -2.79 -11.33
C GLY A 37 7.43 -2.00 -12.65
N ASN A 38 6.39 -1.16 -12.87
CA ASN A 38 6.29 -0.27 -14.04
C ASN A 38 6.92 1.11 -13.81
N GLY A 39 7.63 1.30 -12.70
CA GLY A 39 8.41 2.52 -12.47
C GLY A 39 7.67 3.65 -11.76
N LYS A 40 6.59 3.38 -11.01
CA LYS A 40 5.90 4.41 -10.20
C LYS A 40 6.85 5.07 -9.19
N THR A 41 7.54 4.28 -8.37
CA THR A 41 8.56 4.77 -7.42
C THR A 41 9.71 5.47 -8.13
N THR A 42 10.10 5.00 -9.33
CA THR A 42 11.15 5.62 -10.14
C THR A 42 10.75 7.05 -10.56
N ILE A 43 9.47 7.32 -10.86
CA ILE A 43 8.99 8.68 -11.14
C ILE A 43 9.22 9.59 -9.92
N PHE A 44 8.91 9.15 -8.71
CA PHE A 44 9.16 9.95 -7.51
C PHE A 44 10.64 10.25 -7.33
N ARG A 45 11.52 9.24 -7.46
CA ARG A 45 12.98 9.41 -7.36
C ARG A 45 13.54 10.35 -8.43
N ILE A 46 13.02 10.29 -9.64
CA ILE A 46 13.39 11.24 -10.72
C ILE A 46 12.94 12.66 -10.37
N LEU A 47 11.73 12.85 -9.86
CA LEU A 47 11.22 14.18 -9.44
C LEU A 47 12.02 14.74 -8.25
N MET A 48 12.55 13.88 -7.38
CA MET A 48 13.43 14.25 -6.26
C MET A 48 14.90 14.43 -6.69
N ASN A 49 15.21 14.21 -7.97
CA ASN A 49 16.59 14.23 -8.50
C ASN A 49 17.53 13.20 -7.85
N GLU A 50 16.94 12.14 -7.25
CA GLU A 50 17.67 11.00 -6.69
C GLU A 50 18.07 9.98 -7.77
N GLU A 51 17.39 10.04 -8.92
CA GLU A 51 17.63 9.15 -10.04
C GLU A 51 17.57 9.89 -11.37
N GLY A 52 18.50 9.57 -12.27
CA GLY A 52 18.55 10.14 -13.63
C GLY A 52 17.52 9.51 -14.57
N TYR A 53 17.22 10.20 -15.67
CA TYR A 53 16.41 9.72 -16.79
C TYR A 53 17.20 9.75 -18.09
N ASP A 54 16.82 8.92 -19.08
CA ASP A 54 17.61 8.68 -20.29
C ASP A 54 17.30 9.68 -21.41
N GLY A 55 16.17 10.40 -21.32
CA GLY A 55 15.78 11.40 -22.29
C GLY A 55 14.62 12.26 -21.81
N GLY A 56 14.40 13.40 -22.45
CA GLY A 56 13.35 14.34 -22.09
C GLY A 56 13.82 15.50 -21.21
N ASN A 57 12.87 16.19 -20.57
CA ASN A 57 13.15 17.33 -19.71
C ASN A 57 12.11 17.46 -18.58
N ILE A 58 12.59 17.86 -17.40
CA ILE A 58 11.73 18.20 -16.25
C ILE A 58 11.95 19.66 -15.91
N SER A 59 10.87 20.42 -15.83
CA SER A 59 10.89 21.83 -15.46
C SER A 59 10.11 22.02 -14.16
N MET A 60 10.80 22.53 -13.14
CA MET A 60 10.23 22.95 -11.87
C MET A 60 10.99 24.17 -11.34
N SER A 61 10.36 24.98 -10.49
CA SER A 61 10.98 26.14 -9.87
C SER A 61 11.95 25.71 -8.78
N ASP A 62 13.14 26.31 -8.73
CA ASP A 62 14.15 26.07 -7.67
C ASP A 62 13.65 26.44 -6.26
N LYS A 63 12.62 27.29 -6.17
CA LYS A 63 12.00 27.69 -4.89
C LYS A 63 10.88 26.75 -4.44
N LEU A 64 10.57 25.71 -5.22
CA LEU A 64 9.49 24.78 -4.92
C LEU A 64 9.89 23.84 -3.79
N VAL A 65 9.18 23.91 -2.67
CA VAL A 65 9.35 22.97 -1.56
C VAL A 65 8.57 21.70 -1.88
N VAL A 66 9.31 20.61 -2.08
CA VAL A 66 8.76 19.28 -2.34
C VAL A 66 9.01 18.39 -1.12
N GLY A 67 7.96 17.79 -0.59
CA GLY A 67 8.06 16.75 0.44
C GLY A 67 7.89 15.39 -0.20
N TYR A 68 8.78 14.44 0.11
CA TYR A 68 8.71 13.08 -0.40
C TYR A 68 8.65 12.06 0.72
N PHE A 69 7.58 11.29 0.73
CA PHE A 69 7.43 10.12 1.59
C PHE A 69 7.72 8.87 0.79
N SER A 70 8.81 8.19 1.11
CA SER A 70 9.23 6.93 0.50
C SER A 70 8.99 5.74 1.42
N GLN A 71 8.97 4.53 0.84
CA GLN A 71 8.92 3.28 1.60
C GLN A 71 10.26 2.94 2.28
N ASP A 72 11.35 3.48 1.77
CA ASP A 72 12.69 3.32 2.35
C ASP A 72 12.89 4.40 3.43
N ILE A 73 13.02 3.98 4.68
CA ILE A 73 13.23 4.90 5.81
C ILE A 73 14.70 5.00 6.12
N GLU A 74 15.20 6.22 6.26
CA GLU A 74 16.49 6.48 6.87
C GLU A 74 16.53 5.96 8.31
N ASP A 75 17.69 5.49 8.74
CA ASP A 75 17.87 4.97 10.09
C ASP A 75 17.78 6.12 11.12
N MET A 76 16.66 6.19 11.82
CA MET A 76 16.39 7.20 12.84
C MET A 76 17.00 6.75 14.17
N ARG A 77 18.02 7.47 14.67
CA ARG A 77 18.69 7.16 15.95
C ARG A 77 19.09 8.41 16.70
N GLY A 78 19.09 8.33 18.02
CA GLY A 78 19.68 9.34 18.91
C GLY A 78 18.86 10.61 19.08
N ARG A 79 17.54 10.58 18.73
CA ARG A 79 16.59 11.68 18.97
C ARG A 79 15.28 11.12 19.46
N SER A 80 14.57 11.93 20.24
CA SER A 80 13.18 11.65 20.57
C SER A 80 12.27 11.81 19.35
N VAL A 81 11.08 11.19 19.39
CA VAL A 81 10.09 11.24 18.29
C VAL A 81 9.78 12.70 17.91
N ILE A 82 9.48 13.56 18.89
CA ILE A 82 9.14 14.97 18.64
C ILE A 82 10.31 15.75 18.05
N GLU A 83 11.53 15.52 18.53
CA GLU A 83 12.74 16.15 18.00
C GLU A 83 13.02 15.70 16.57
N GLU A 84 12.83 14.43 16.26
CA GLU A 84 13.01 13.93 14.89
C GLU A 84 12.04 14.61 13.92
N VAL A 85 10.78 14.76 14.32
CA VAL A 85 9.78 15.45 13.49
C VAL A 85 10.11 16.94 13.31
N LYS A 86 10.60 17.61 14.34
CA LYS A 86 11.04 19.01 14.26
C LYS A 86 12.20 19.23 13.27
N THR A 87 13.01 18.20 12.96
CA THR A 87 14.07 18.30 11.93
C THR A 87 13.51 18.45 10.50
N ALA A 88 12.23 18.31 10.29
CA ALA A 88 11.58 18.53 8.98
C ALA A 88 11.89 19.90 8.38
N ILE A 89 12.11 20.91 9.21
CA ILE A 89 12.42 22.28 8.81
C ILE A 89 13.80 22.66 9.34
N PRO A 90 14.88 22.38 8.57
CA PRO A 90 16.25 22.60 9.03
C PRO A 90 16.56 24.03 9.44
N SER A 91 15.95 25.02 8.78
CA SER A 91 16.09 26.44 9.12
C SER A 91 15.58 26.75 10.52
N LEU A 92 14.42 26.20 10.92
CA LEU A 92 13.89 26.37 12.27
C LEU A 92 14.76 25.67 13.33
N SER A 93 15.25 24.47 13.05
CA SER A 93 16.15 23.76 13.96
C SER A 93 17.46 24.51 14.18
N ARG A 94 17.98 25.18 13.13
CA ARG A 94 19.18 26.02 13.24
C ARG A 94 18.89 27.28 14.06
N LEU A 95 17.80 27.99 13.74
CA LEU A 95 17.39 29.20 14.46
C LEU A 95 17.11 28.93 15.94
N GLN A 96 16.50 27.78 16.27
CA GLN A 96 16.24 27.38 17.65
C GLN A 96 17.55 27.19 18.42
N LYS A 97 18.56 26.55 17.83
CA LYS A 97 19.89 26.41 18.44
C LYS A 97 20.60 27.75 18.58
N GLU A 98 20.48 28.63 17.59
CA GLU A 98 21.03 29.97 17.60
C GLU A 98 20.41 30.80 18.73
N LEU A 99 19.08 30.78 18.88
CA LEU A 99 18.39 31.43 19.98
C LEU A 99 18.86 30.91 21.35
N GLN A 100 18.95 29.58 21.54
CA GLN A 100 19.47 28.98 22.78
C GLN A 100 20.90 29.42 23.08
N THR A 101 21.75 29.52 22.06
CA THR A 101 23.15 29.96 22.23
C THR A 101 23.22 31.44 22.63
N LEU A 102 22.39 32.28 22.00
CA LEU A 102 22.30 33.70 22.32
C LEU A 102 21.71 33.95 23.71
N GLU A 103 20.70 33.16 24.12
CA GLU A 103 20.15 33.20 25.49
C GLU A 103 21.19 32.81 26.55
N ALA A 104 21.99 31.78 26.26
CA ALA A 104 23.09 31.40 27.13
C ALA A 104 24.14 32.53 27.27
N GLN A 105 24.51 33.19 26.16
CA GLN A 105 25.40 34.35 26.16
C GLN A 105 24.83 35.52 26.93
N LEU A 106 23.53 35.83 26.82
CA LEU A 106 22.85 36.87 27.59
C LEU A 106 22.82 36.58 29.11
N SER A 107 22.99 35.33 29.50
CA SER A 107 23.05 34.92 30.91
C SER A 107 24.44 35.07 31.52
N GLU A 108 25.46 35.36 30.72
CA GLU A 108 26.83 35.63 31.17
C GLU A 108 27.06 37.15 31.35
N PRO A 109 28.01 37.58 32.20
CA PRO A 109 28.34 39.00 32.35
C PRO A 109 28.98 39.52 31.06
N LEU A 110 28.29 40.40 30.35
CA LEU A 110 28.72 41.04 29.10
C LEU A 110 28.95 42.53 29.33
N ASP A 111 29.83 43.16 28.54
CA ASP A 111 29.93 44.62 28.47
C ASP A 111 28.73 45.20 27.66
N GLU A 112 28.52 46.54 27.74
CA GLU A 112 27.37 47.22 27.07
C GLU A 112 27.35 47.03 25.56
N ASP A 113 28.51 47.05 24.90
CA ASP A 113 28.61 46.88 23.44
C ASP A 113 28.32 45.44 23.03
N GLN A 114 28.83 44.47 23.76
CA GLN A 114 28.55 43.05 23.55
C GLN A 114 27.10 42.71 23.81
N MET A 115 26.51 43.24 24.88
CA MET A 115 25.10 43.07 25.22
C MET A 115 24.19 43.55 24.09
N THR A 116 24.46 44.77 23.58
CA THR A 116 23.70 45.36 22.48
C THR A 116 23.77 44.51 21.20
N ALA A 117 24.97 44.06 20.84
CA ALA A 117 25.17 43.24 19.65
C ALA A 117 24.50 41.84 19.75
N VAL A 118 24.48 41.24 20.95
CA VAL A 118 23.81 39.96 21.19
C VAL A 118 22.30 40.13 21.16
N LEU A 119 21.75 41.22 21.73
CA LEU A 119 20.33 41.52 21.71
C LEU A 119 19.81 41.78 20.29
N GLU A 120 20.56 42.50 19.44
CA GLU A 120 20.18 42.68 18.02
C GLU A 120 20.10 41.34 17.30
N LYS A 121 21.13 40.50 17.41
CA LYS A 121 21.11 39.15 16.79
C LYS A 121 19.96 38.28 17.32
N TYR A 122 19.70 38.34 18.62
CA TYR A 122 18.59 37.62 19.22
C TYR A 122 17.22 38.07 18.63
N GLY A 123 17.03 39.40 18.54
CA GLY A 123 15.81 39.96 17.93
C GLY A 123 15.62 39.55 16.47
N GLU A 124 16.73 39.57 15.67
CA GLU A 124 16.66 39.11 14.26
C GLU A 124 16.35 37.62 14.16
N ALA A 125 17.02 36.77 14.94
CA ALA A 125 16.78 35.33 14.95
C ALA A 125 15.35 35.00 15.43
N GLN A 126 14.86 35.70 16.46
CA GLN A 126 13.51 35.55 16.97
C GLN A 126 12.45 35.93 15.97
N ALA A 127 12.61 37.06 15.27
CA ALA A 127 11.70 37.50 14.22
C ALA A 127 11.65 36.49 13.06
N GLN A 128 12.80 35.94 12.64
CA GLN A 128 12.88 34.91 11.62
C GLN A 128 12.21 33.59 12.09
N PHE A 129 12.43 33.21 13.34
CA PHE A 129 11.84 32.02 13.94
C PHE A 129 10.30 32.13 14.00
N GLU A 130 9.79 33.29 14.40
CA GLU A 130 8.34 33.58 14.42
C GLU A 130 7.74 33.58 13.00
N GLN A 131 8.40 34.26 12.06
CA GLN A 131 7.95 34.32 10.66
C GLN A 131 7.84 32.93 10.02
N LEU A 132 8.72 31.99 10.37
CA LEU A 132 8.71 30.61 9.92
C LEU A 132 7.72 29.73 10.72
N GLY A 133 6.98 30.28 11.68
CA GLY A 133 6.02 29.57 12.52
C GLY A 133 6.70 28.62 13.51
N GLY A 134 7.87 29.00 14.05
CA GLY A 134 8.65 28.17 14.94
C GLY A 134 7.95 27.84 16.25
N TYR A 135 7.17 28.78 16.81
CA TYR A 135 6.40 28.56 18.05
C TYR A 135 5.25 27.56 17.87
N ASP A 136 4.67 27.46 16.67
CA ASP A 136 3.58 26.53 16.38
C ASP A 136 4.07 25.16 15.94
N LEU A 137 5.40 25.01 15.71
CA LEU A 137 5.98 23.78 15.17
C LEU A 137 5.72 22.58 16.09
N GLU A 138 5.87 22.76 17.39
CA GLU A 138 5.66 21.69 18.38
C GLU A 138 4.19 21.27 18.46
N THR A 139 3.28 22.24 18.43
CA THR A 139 1.83 21.97 18.42
C THR A 139 1.45 21.21 17.15
N ARG A 140 1.89 21.67 15.98
CA ARG A 140 1.65 20.98 14.71
C ARG A 140 2.24 19.56 14.69
N ALA A 141 3.47 19.41 15.21
CA ALA A 141 4.12 18.11 15.31
C ALA A 141 3.33 17.17 16.23
N SER A 142 2.85 17.66 17.38
CA SER A 142 2.04 16.90 18.32
C SER A 142 0.68 16.48 17.73
N GLU A 143 0.01 17.37 17.02
CA GLU A 143 -1.26 17.08 16.33
C GLU A 143 -1.09 16.00 15.26
N VAL A 144 -0.04 16.12 14.42
CA VAL A 144 0.23 15.14 13.36
C VAL A 144 0.63 13.79 13.94
N LEU A 145 1.49 13.76 14.97
CA LEU A 145 1.90 12.53 15.66
C LEU A 145 0.70 11.81 16.27
N THR A 146 -0.14 12.54 17.01
CA THR A 146 -1.37 12.00 17.62
C THR A 146 -2.31 11.47 16.55
N GLY A 147 -2.53 12.22 15.48
CA GLY A 147 -3.39 11.81 14.37
C GLY A 147 -2.91 10.56 13.64
N LEU A 148 -1.60 10.34 13.59
CA LEU A 148 -1.00 9.10 13.06
C LEU A 148 -0.89 8.00 14.13
N GLY A 149 -1.55 8.16 15.28
CA GLY A 149 -1.68 7.15 16.32
C GLY A 149 -0.47 7.00 17.23
N ILE A 150 0.45 7.97 17.26
CA ILE A 150 1.57 7.99 18.22
C ILE A 150 1.06 8.69 19.48
N PRO A 151 1.02 7.99 20.63
CA PRO A 151 0.48 8.56 21.85
C PRO A 151 1.44 9.60 22.45
N PRO A 152 0.94 10.64 23.17
CA PRO A 152 1.76 11.71 23.73
C PRO A 152 2.88 11.22 24.67
N GLU A 153 2.67 10.14 25.40
CA GLU A 153 3.67 9.52 26.27
C GLU A 153 4.91 9.01 25.52
N ASP A 154 4.79 8.72 24.22
CA ASP A 154 5.89 8.23 23.38
C ASP A 154 6.67 9.37 22.68
N PHE A 155 6.22 10.64 22.77
CA PHE A 155 6.86 11.76 22.06
C PHE A 155 8.33 12.01 22.44
N HIS A 156 8.67 11.75 23.69
CA HIS A 156 10.03 11.93 24.21
C HIS A 156 10.88 10.66 24.19
N ARG A 157 10.32 9.58 23.67
CA ARG A 157 11.00 8.29 23.56
C ARG A 157 11.95 8.28 22.37
N ASP A 158 13.11 7.58 22.51
CA ASP A 158 14.09 7.46 21.43
C ASP A 158 13.51 6.69 20.24
N THR A 159 13.69 7.23 19.03
CA THR A 159 13.19 6.67 17.77
C THR A 159 13.77 5.29 17.46
N SER A 160 14.96 4.95 17.97
CA SER A 160 15.59 3.64 17.78
C SER A 160 14.77 2.50 18.40
N THR A 161 13.98 2.79 19.45
CA THR A 161 13.18 1.80 20.20
C THR A 161 11.90 1.39 19.49
N PHE A 162 11.55 2.04 18.37
CA PHE A 162 10.33 1.78 17.63
C PHE A 162 10.53 0.75 16.52
N SER A 163 9.48 -0.04 16.25
CA SER A 163 9.46 -0.94 15.10
C SER A 163 9.39 -0.18 13.76
N GLY A 164 9.70 -0.86 12.66
CA GLY A 164 9.67 -0.26 11.31
C GLY A 164 8.37 0.47 10.98
N GLY A 165 7.22 -0.12 11.30
CA GLY A 165 5.91 0.53 11.06
C GLY A 165 5.71 1.82 11.84
N TRP A 166 6.19 1.91 13.08
CA TRP A 166 6.16 3.14 13.86
C TRP A 166 7.14 4.19 13.32
N LYS A 167 8.34 3.78 12.90
CA LYS A 167 9.30 4.67 12.23
C LYS A 167 8.71 5.26 10.94
N MET A 168 7.93 4.46 10.17
CA MET A 168 7.20 4.97 9.00
C MET A 168 6.21 6.08 9.37
N ARG A 169 5.47 5.94 10.47
CA ARG A 169 4.55 6.99 10.94
C ARG A 169 5.29 8.25 11.36
N ILE A 170 6.44 8.10 12.02
CA ILE A 170 7.31 9.24 12.39
C ILE A 170 7.83 9.95 11.12
N ALA A 171 8.28 9.19 10.11
CA ALA A 171 8.72 9.74 8.83
C ALA A 171 7.59 10.47 8.11
N LEU A 172 6.39 9.89 8.09
CA LEU A 172 5.21 10.54 7.52
C LEU A 172 4.88 11.83 8.27
N SER A 173 4.91 11.82 9.61
CA SER A 173 4.69 13.01 10.43
C SER A 173 5.66 14.13 10.07
N LYS A 174 6.94 13.80 9.90
CA LYS A 174 7.99 14.74 9.48
C LYS A 174 7.64 15.45 8.17
N ILE A 175 7.17 14.70 7.17
CA ILE A 175 6.81 15.26 5.86
C ILE A 175 5.52 16.12 5.94
N LEU A 176 4.52 15.69 6.73
CA LEU A 176 3.28 16.46 6.90
C LEU A 176 3.52 17.78 7.65
N VAL A 177 4.39 17.78 8.66
CA VAL A 177 4.76 18.99 9.41
C VAL A 177 5.54 19.99 8.57
N LEU A 178 6.34 19.52 7.59
CA LEU A 178 7.01 20.37 6.60
C LEU A 178 6.02 21.26 5.83
N ASN A 179 4.78 20.77 5.61
CA ASN A 179 3.72 21.46 4.87
C ASN A 179 4.19 21.97 3.48
N PRO A 180 4.71 21.12 2.61
CA PRO A 180 5.35 21.49 1.37
C PRO A 180 4.33 22.01 0.33
N GLN A 181 4.79 22.62 -0.75
CA GLN A 181 3.92 23.03 -1.87
C GLN A 181 3.52 21.86 -2.76
N VAL A 182 4.38 20.85 -2.86
CA VAL A 182 4.10 19.56 -3.54
C VAL A 182 4.44 18.42 -2.61
N LEU A 183 3.49 17.52 -2.44
CA LEU A 183 3.63 16.32 -1.62
C LEU A 183 3.66 15.09 -2.52
N LEU A 184 4.79 14.38 -2.51
CA LEU A 184 4.97 13.10 -3.20
C LEU A 184 4.86 11.99 -2.15
N MET A 185 3.99 10.99 -2.38
CA MET A 185 3.72 9.93 -1.40
C MET A 185 3.69 8.57 -2.08
N ASP A 186 4.61 7.68 -1.68
CA ASP A 186 4.65 6.31 -2.18
C ASP A 186 4.04 5.36 -1.14
N GLU A 187 2.80 4.90 -1.39
CA GLU A 187 2.02 4.00 -0.54
C GLU A 187 1.89 4.47 0.94
N PRO A 188 1.37 5.68 1.20
CA PRO A 188 1.33 6.25 2.55
C PRO A 188 0.39 5.52 3.51
N THR A 189 -0.53 4.71 3.00
CA THR A 189 -1.49 3.94 3.80
C THR A 189 -0.91 2.64 4.35
N ASN A 190 0.25 2.20 3.83
CA ASN A 190 0.93 1.02 4.36
C ASN A 190 1.33 1.25 5.82
N HIS A 191 1.15 0.25 6.67
CA HIS A 191 1.47 0.27 8.10
C HIS A 191 0.63 1.22 8.98
N LEU A 192 -0.37 1.92 8.41
CA LEU A 192 -1.34 2.69 9.17
C LEU A 192 -2.54 1.82 9.55
N ASP A 193 -3.07 2.02 10.75
CA ASP A 193 -4.36 1.45 11.12
C ASP A 193 -5.51 2.28 10.56
N LEU A 194 -6.71 1.73 10.66
CA LEU A 194 -7.91 2.34 10.09
C LEU A 194 -8.13 3.79 10.57
N GLU A 195 -7.87 4.06 11.86
CA GLU A 195 -8.07 5.40 12.43
C GLU A 195 -7.06 6.40 11.89
N SER A 196 -5.78 6.00 11.84
CA SER A 196 -4.71 6.81 11.23
C SER A 196 -4.96 7.07 9.74
N ILE A 197 -5.49 6.10 8.99
CA ILE A 197 -5.88 6.30 7.57
C ILE A 197 -7.00 7.33 7.45
N LEU A 198 -8.04 7.25 8.29
CA LEU A 198 -9.15 8.21 8.27
C LEU A 198 -8.68 9.63 8.62
N TRP A 199 -7.81 9.75 9.62
CA TRP A 199 -7.20 11.03 9.97
C TRP A 199 -6.34 11.60 8.84
N LEU A 200 -5.48 10.77 8.24
CA LEU A 200 -4.63 11.18 7.11
C LEU A 200 -5.48 11.62 5.91
N GLU A 201 -6.57 10.90 5.61
CA GLU A 201 -7.51 11.26 4.55
C GLU A 201 -8.08 12.66 4.77
N GLU A 202 -8.52 12.97 5.99
CA GLU A 202 -9.09 14.28 6.33
C GLU A 202 -8.02 15.40 6.27
N TRP A 203 -6.81 15.11 6.77
CA TRP A 203 -5.68 16.03 6.67
C TRP A 203 -5.33 16.36 5.21
N LEU A 204 -5.23 15.33 4.35
CA LEU A 204 -4.91 15.51 2.93
C LEU A 204 -6.03 16.19 2.14
N LYS A 205 -7.30 16.05 2.54
CA LYS A 205 -8.41 16.81 1.94
C LYS A 205 -8.24 18.32 2.18
N ASN A 206 -7.81 18.70 3.37
CA ASN A 206 -7.61 20.08 3.77
C ASN A 206 -6.26 20.66 3.30
N PHE A 207 -5.35 19.82 2.85
CA PHE A 207 -4.05 20.25 2.34
C PHE A 207 -4.19 21.07 1.06
N LYS A 208 -3.64 22.30 1.08
CA LYS A 208 -3.75 23.26 -0.03
C LYS A 208 -2.74 23.07 -1.16
N GLY A 209 -1.64 22.36 -0.90
CA GLY A 209 -0.63 22.04 -1.89
C GLY A 209 -1.09 20.99 -2.90
N SER A 210 -0.21 20.67 -3.83
CA SER A 210 -0.44 19.60 -4.81
C SER A 210 0.03 18.27 -4.25
N ILE A 211 -0.66 17.18 -4.61
CA ILE A 211 -0.34 15.83 -4.20
C ILE A 211 -0.12 14.96 -5.44
N LEU A 212 0.97 14.21 -5.47
CA LEU A 212 1.13 13.05 -6.35
C LEU A 212 1.37 11.83 -5.46
N MET A 213 0.47 10.83 -5.53
CA MET A 213 0.53 9.68 -4.63
C MET A 213 0.26 8.37 -5.33
N THR A 214 0.89 7.31 -4.85
CA THR A 214 0.45 5.94 -5.08
C THR A 214 -0.32 5.44 -3.86
N SER A 215 -1.30 4.61 -4.06
CA SER A 215 -1.92 3.82 -3.00
C SER A 215 -2.60 2.59 -3.58
N HIS A 216 -2.62 1.53 -2.82
CA HIS A 216 -3.43 0.35 -3.09
C HIS A 216 -4.82 0.40 -2.41
N ASP A 217 -5.10 1.42 -1.60
CA ASP A 217 -6.44 1.67 -1.04
C ASP A 217 -7.29 2.46 -2.03
N ARG A 218 -8.19 1.75 -2.72
CA ARG A 218 -9.10 2.32 -3.72
C ARG A 218 -10.00 3.42 -3.14
N GLU A 219 -10.49 3.24 -1.92
CA GLU A 219 -11.38 4.21 -1.28
C GLU A 219 -10.64 5.49 -0.92
N PHE A 220 -9.44 5.35 -0.37
CA PHE A 220 -8.55 6.47 -0.08
C PHE A 220 -8.25 7.29 -1.35
N MET A 221 -7.93 6.61 -2.44
CA MET A 221 -7.70 7.26 -3.75
C MET A 221 -8.96 7.99 -4.23
N ASN A 222 -10.12 7.33 -4.22
CA ASN A 222 -11.37 7.92 -4.73
C ASN A 222 -11.82 9.16 -3.97
N ARG A 223 -11.54 9.24 -2.68
CA ARG A 223 -11.92 10.37 -1.84
C ARG A 223 -11.00 11.58 -1.95
N LEU A 224 -9.75 11.36 -2.37
CA LEU A 224 -8.72 12.37 -2.38
C LEU A 224 -8.40 12.92 -3.77
N ILE A 225 -8.24 12.03 -4.76
CA ILE A 225 -7.73 12.42 -6.06
C ILE A 225 -8.82 12.94 -7.00
N ASN A 226 -8.44 13.91 -7.82
CA ASN A 226 -9.27 14.46 -8.90
C ASN A 226 -8.67 14.25 -10.30
N LYS A 227 -7.49 13.64 -10.36
CA LYS A 227 -6.76 13.32 -11.58
C LYS A 227 -6.01 12.01 -11.38
N THR A 228 -5.97 11.16 -12.38
CA THR A 228 -5.26 9.89 -12.35
C THR A 228 -4.24 9.82 -13.47
N ILE A 229 -3.03 9.40 -13.16
CA ILE A 229 -1.95 9.16 -14.11
C ILE A 229 -1.64 7.65 -14.09
N GLU A 230 -1.85 6.99 -15.22
CA GLU A 230 -1.54 5.58 -15.41
C GLU A 230 -0.15 5.40 -16.00
N VAL A 231 0.66 4.56 -15.37
CA VAL A 231 1.97 4.10 -15.86
C VAL A 231 1.83 2.66 -16.28
N ALA A 232 1.61 2.42 -17.57
CA ALA A 232 1.40 1.08 -18.11
C ALA A 232 1.93 0.99 -19.56
N HIS A 233 2.29 -0.21 -19.98
CA HIS A 233 2.70 -0.49 -21.37
C HIS A 233 3.77 0.47 -21.91
N GLN A 234 4.76 0.82 -21.08
CA GLN A 234 5.85 1.74 -21.40
C GLN A 234 5.37 3.17 -21.74
N THR A 235 4.14 3.52 -21.39
CA THR A 235 3.54 4.85 -21.62
C THR A 235 2.98 5.43 -20.33
N ILE A 236 2.76 6.76 -20.33
CA ILE A 236 2.03 7.45 -19.27
C ILE A 236 0.78 8.08 -19.89
N THR A 237 -0.38 7.76 -19.29
CA THR A 237 -1.67 8.27 -19.73
C THR A 237 -2.35 9.01 -18.58
N THR A 238 -2.87 10.21 -18.87
CA THR A 238 -3.58 11.03 -17.88
C THR A 238 -5.10 10.95 -18.08
N TYR A 239 -5.82 10.78 -16.97
CA TYR A 239 -7.29 10.77 -16.90
C TYR A 239 -7.74 11.89 -15.96
N SER A 240 -8.69 12.71 -16.41
CA SER A 240 -9.24 13.84 -15.65
C SER A 240 -10.37 13.40 -14.74
N GLY A 241 -10.06 12.58 -13.74
CA GLY A 241 -11.01 12.04 -12.79
C GLY A 241 -10.35 11.19 -11.69
N ASN A 242 -11.16 10.75 -10.73
CA ASN A 242 -10.73 9.88 -9.64
C ASN A 242 -10.47 8.44 -10.13
N TYR A 243 -10.17 7.54 -9.19
CA TYR A 243 -9.84 6.15 -9.50
C TYR A 243 -10.99 5.39 -10.18
N ASP A 244 -12.24 5.59 -9.74
CA ASP A 244 -13.41 4.95 -10.35
C ASP A 244 -13.68 5.44 -11.78
N TYR A 245 -13.46 6.73 -12.03
CA TYR A 245 -13.52 7.29 -13.38
C TYR A 245 -12.45 6.68 -14.28
N TYR A 246 -11.22 6.58 -13.79
CA TYR A 246 -10.12 5.93 -14.50
C TYR A 246 -10.46 4.49 -14.89
N GLU A 247 -10.98 3.67 -13.95
CA GLU A 247 -11.34 2.28 -14.24
C GLU A 247 -12.43 2.16 -15.33
N LYS A 248 -13.43 3.05 -15.29
CA LYS A 248 -14.48 3.09 -16.31
C LYS A 248 -13.92 3.46 -17.68
N GLU A 249 -13.16 4.54 -17.76
CA GLU A 249 -12.56 5.02 -19.01
C GLU A 249 -11.55 4.01 -19.57
N LYS A 250 -10.77 3.36 -18.73
CA LYS A 250 -9.84 2.30 -19.15
C LYS A 250 -10.60 1.15 -19.80
N LYS A 251 -11.71 0.68 -19.21
CA LYS A 251 -12.54 -0.39 -19.80
C LYS A 251 -13.11 0.02 -21.14
N ILE A 252 -13.67 1.23 -21.25
CA ILE A 252 -14.21 1.76 -22.52
C ILE A 252 -13.11 1.81 -23.59
N ARG A 253 -11.94 2.34 -23.22
CA ARG A 253 -10.78 2.45 -24.12
C ARG A 253 -10.27 1.10 -24.60
N MET A 254 -10.23 0.09 -23.71
CA MET A 254 -9.84 -1.28 -24.07
C MET A 254 -10.82 -1.87 -25.10
N VAL A 255 -12.14 -1.76 -24.88
CA VAL A 255 -13.15 -2.22 -25.84
C VAL A 255 -13.02 -1.52 -27.19
N GLN A 256 -12.75 -0.20 -27.20
CA GLN A 256 -12.53 0.55 -28.44
C GLN A 256 -11.25 0.08 -29.16
N LEU A 257 -10.18 -0.16 -28.40
CA LEU A 257 -8.89 -0.61 -28.94
C LEU A 257 -9.03 -2.03 -29.56
N GLU A 258 -9.74 -2.93 -28.86
CA GLU A 258 -10.02 -4.28 -29.38
C GLU A 258 -10.87 -4.24 -30.67
N ALA A 259 -11.88 -3.38 -30.70
CA ALA A 259 -12.71 -3.20 -31.89
C ALA A 259 -11.88 -2.59 -33.06
N ALA A 260 -10.98 -1.66 -32.77
CA ALA A 260 -10.08 -1.07 -33.78
C ALA A 260 -9.08 -2.10 -34.31
N ALA A 261 -8.46 -2.90 -33.42
CA ALA A 261 -7.53 -3.98 -33.79
C ALA A 261 -8.22 -5.02 -34.67
N ARG A 262 -9.43 -5.46 -34.28
CA ARG A 262 -10.21 -6.42 -35.10
C ARG A 262 -10.52 -5.87 -36.50
N ARG A 263 -10.90 -4.61 -36.63
CA ARG A 263 -11.14 -3.97 -37.94
C ARG A 263 -9.85 -3.89 -38.77
N GLN A 264 -8.72 -3.60 -38.12
CA GLN A 264 -7.42 -3.58 -38.78
C GLN A 264 -7.03 -4.97 -39.28
N ASP A 265 -7.20 -6.02 -38.46
CA ASP A 265 -6.92 -7.40 -38.82
C ASP A 265 -7.79 -7.88 -40.01
N GLU A 266 -9.09 -7.56 -39.99
CA GLU A 266 -10.00 -7.86 -41.10
C GLU A 266 -9.59 -7.16 -42.40
N MET A 267 -9.11 -5.91 -42.29
CA MET A 267 -8.60 -5.15 -43.45
C MET A 267 -7.29 -5.76 -43.97
N LEU A 268 -6.36 -6.08 -43.06
CA LEU A 268 -5.08 -6.71 -43.43
C LEU A 268 -5.32 -8.09 -44.07
N ALA A 269 -6.19 -8.91 -43.50
CA ALA A 269 -6.53 -10.22 -44.07
C ALA A 269 -7.06 -10.12 -45.52
N LYS A 270 -7.92 -9.13 -45.82
CA LYS A 270 -8.41 -8.88 -47.19
C LYS A 270 -7.31 -8.47 -48.14
N GLU A 271 -6.38 -7.63 -47.70
CA GLU A 271 -5.23 -7.20 -48.52
C GLU A 271 -4.26 -8.37 -48.75
N GLU A 272 -3.98 -9.19 -47.71
CA GLU A 272 -3.15 -10.40 -47.81
C GLU A 272 -3.78 -11.45 -48.72
N GLU A 273 -5.10 -11.67 -48.64
CA GLU A 273 -5.83 -12.58 -49.55
C GLU A 273 -5.70 -12.13 -51.02
N PHE A 274 -5.85 -10.80 -51.27
CA PHE A 274 -5.64 -10.27 -52.60
C PHE A 274 -4.21 -10.51 -53.10
N ILE A 275 -3.22 -10.23 -52.29
CA ILE A 275 -1.81 -10.46 -52.61
C ILE A 275 -1.58 -11.94 -52.95
N ALA A 276 -2.05 -12.86 -52.09
CA ALA A 276 -1.90 -14.30 -52.29
C ALA A 276 -2.56 -14.78 -53.59
N ARG A 277 -3.78 -14.27 -53.93
CA ARG A 277 -4.51 -14.62 -55.14
C ARG A 277 -3.85 -14.15 -56.43
N PHE A 278 -3.17 -12.98 -56.42
CA PHE A 278 -2.67 -12.33 -57.61
C PHE A 278 -1.12 -12.26 -57.68
N ALA A 279 -0.41 -12.75 -56.68
CA ALA A 279 1.06 -12.69 -56.61
C ALA A 279 1.77 -13.32 -57.84
N ALA A 280 1.21 -14.41 -58.41
CA ALA A 280 1.82 -15.10 -59.54
C ALA A 280 1.45 -14.50 -60.93
N ARG A 281 0.58 -13.46 -60.99
CA ARG A 281 0.12 -12.88 -62.24
C ARG A 281 0.91 -11.63 -62.62
N ALA A 282 1.71 -11.68 -63.71
CA ALA A 282 2.52 -10.55 -64.18
C ALA A 282 1.68 -9.26 -64.43
N SER A 283 0.42 -9.40 -64.90
CA SER A 283 -0.46 -8.26 -65.19
C SER A 283 -0.88 -7.50 -63.91
N HIS A 284 -0.77 -8.10 -62.73
CA HIS A 284 -1.14 -7.46 -61.44
C HIS A 284 0.09 -7.12 -60.57
N ALA A 285 1.30 -7.32 -61.03
CA ALA A 285 2.53 -7.13 -60.25
C ALA A 285 2.62 -5.74 -59.62
N ALA A 286 2.32 -4.66 -60.35
CA ALA A 286 2.34 -3.31 -59.82
C ALA A 286 1.27 -3.07 -58.72
N GLN A 287 0.09 -3.66 -58.83
CA GLN A 287 -0.96 -3.55 -57.82
C GLN A 287 -0.62 -4.35 -56.57
N VAL A 288 -0.04 -5.55 -56.70
CA VAL A 288 0.44 -6.38 -55.60
C VAL A 288 1.54 -5.65 -54.83
N GLN A 289 2.56 -5.10 -55.53
CA GLN A 289 3.63 -4.33 -54.86
C GLN A 289 3.11 -3.10 -54.14
N SER A 290 2.13 -2.39 -54.71
CA SER A 290 1.48 -1.22 -54.06
C SER A 290 0.81 -1.64 -52.74
N ARG A 291 0.09 -2.77 -52.72
CA ARG A 291 -0.58 -3.30 -51.53
C ARG A 291 0.40 -3.81 -50.47
N VAL A 292 1.46 -4.49 -50.88
CA VAL A 292 2.56 -4.92 -49.97
C VAL A 292 3.14 -3.69 -49.27
N LYS A 293 3.52 -2.63 -50.02
CA LYS A 293 4.04 -1.39 -49.46
C LYS A 293 3.03 -0.67 -48.55
N LYS A 294 1.73 -0.83 -48.81
CA LYS A 294 0.67 -0.28 -47.95
C LYS A 294 0.63 -1.03 -46.62
N ILE A 295 0.68 -2.37 -46.63
CA ILE A 295 0.70 -3.19 -45.41
C ILE A 295 1.95 -2.91 -44.58
N GLU A 296 3.13 -2.82 -45.21
CA GLU A 296 4.40 -2.55 -44.55
C GLU A 296 4.42 -1.19 -43.78
N LYS A 297 3.58 -0.23 -44.20
CA LYS A 297 3.48 1.09 -43.56
C LYS A 297 2.45 1.16 -42.46
N ILE A 298 1.67 0.10 -42.24
CA ILE A 298 0.63 0.07 -41.22
C ILE A 298 1.24 -0.41 -39.90
N ASP A 299 1.26 0.47 -38.92
CA ASP A 299 1.57 0.09 -37.55
C ASP A 299 0.44 -0.80 -37.02
N ARG A 300 0.76 -2.02 -36.64
CA ARG A 300 -0.24 -2.96 -36.09
C ARG A 300 -0.66 -2.50 -34.69
N ILE A 301 -1.95 -2.47 -34.45
CA ILE A 301 -2.53 -2.19 -33.15
C ILE A 301 -2.32 -3.45 -32.28
N GLU A 302 -1.37 -3.38 -31.36
CA GLU A 302 -1.15 -4.43 -30.38
C GLU A 302 -2.16 -4.26 -29.24
N VAL A 303 -3.13 -5.18 -29.14
CA VAL A 303 -4.01 -5.29 -27.98
C VAL A 303 -3.32 -6.17 -26.97
N ILE A 304 -2.76 -5.57 -25.93
CA ILE A 304 -2.26 -6.32 -24.79
C ILE A 304 -3.49 -6.76 -23.99
N LYS A 305 -3.91 -8.01 -24.21
CA LYS A 305 -4.98 -8.60 -23.39
C LYS A 305 -4.51 -8.62 -21.95
N GLU A 306 -5.23 -7.96 -21.05
CA GLU A 306 -5.12 -8.28 -19.64
C GLU A 306 -5.43 -9.78 -19.53
N GLU A 307 -4.54 -10.58 -18.94
CA GLU A 307 -4.78 -12.00 -18.72
C GLU A 307 -6.15 -12.11 -18.03
N ASP A 308 -7.09 -12.81 -18.66
CA ASP A 308 -8.39 -13.10 -18.07
C ASP A 308 -8.15 -13.62 -16.66
N SER A 309 -8.78 -13.02 -15.67
CA SER A 309 -8.65 -13.47 -14.29
C SER A 309 -9.15 -14.91 -14.23
N ILE A 310 -8.20 -15.83 -14.18
CA ILE A 310 -8.49 -17.26 -14.01
C ILE A 310 -9.25 -17.37 -12.71
N GLY A 311 -10.49 -17.86 -12.74
CA GLY A 311 -11.30 -18.06 -11.55
C GLY A 311 -10.63 -19.07 -10.60
N PHE A 312 -10.48 -18.72 -9.34
CA PHE A 312 -9.98 -19.62 -8.32
C PHE A 312 -11.05 -20.69 -7.99
N VAL A 313 -10.67 -21.95 -8.02
CA VAL A 313 -11.55 -23.07 -7.65
C VAL A 313 -11.09 -23.67 -6.34
N TRP A 314 -11.94 -23.61 -5.33
CA TRP A 314 -11.66 -24.21 -4.03
C TRP A 314 -11.66 -25.75 -4.10
N PRO A 315 -10.77 -26.42 -3.35
CA PRO A 315 -10.88 -27.85 -3.12
C PRO A 315 -12.17 -28.13 -2.31
N THR A 316 -12.63 -29.38 -2.31
CA THR A 316 -13.76 -29.78 -1.49
C THR A 316 -13.50 -29.48 -0.01
N ILE A 317 -14.30 -28.58 0.57
CA ILE A 317 -14.14 -28.11 1.94
C ILE A 317 -14.84 -29.09 2.89
N PRO A 318 -14.14 -29.67 3.90
CA PRO A 318 -14.75 -30.55 4.87
C PRO A 318 -15.71 -29.74 5.77
N ARG A 319 -16.87 -30.33 6.09
CA ARG A 319 -17.81 -29.68 7.01
C ARG A 319 -17.23 -29.69 8.43
N GLY A 320 -17.08 -28.51 9.04
CA GLY A 320 -16.78 -28.33 10.46
C GLY A 320 -18.02 -28.24 11.35
N GLY A 321 -17.83 -28.17 12.66
CA GLY A 321 -18.88 -27.88 13.62
C GLY A 321 -19.49 -26.49 13.43
N ASP A 322 -20.69 -26.27 13.98
CA ASP A 322 -21.38 -24.96 13.88
C ASP A 322 -20.72 -23.89 14.78
N GLU A 323 -20.10 -24.29 15.88
CA GLU A 323 -19.22 -23.45 16.70
C GLU A 323 -17.78 -23.65 16.23
N VAL A 324 -17.16 -22.61 15.72
CA VAL A 324 -15.80 -22.68 15.13
C VAL A 324 -14.74 -22.31 16.14
N VAL A 325 -14.94 -21.20 16.87
CA VAL A 325 -14.04 -20.76 17.94
C VAL A 325 -14.85 -20.19 19.07
N LYS A 326 -14.53 -20.59 20.31
CA LYS A 326 -15.13 -20.06 21.53
C LYS A 326 -14.06 -19.46 22.43
N PHE A 327 -14.26 -18.23 22.88
CA PHE A 327 -13.45 -17.55 23.90
C PHE A 327 -14.24 -17.42 25.19
N GLU A 328 -13.63 -17.77 26.30
CA GLU A 328 -14.20 -17.64 27.65
C GLU A 328 -13.21 -16.89 28.56
N ASN A 329 -13.54 -15.66 28.88
CA ASN A 329 -12.72 -14.78 29.74
C ASN A 329 -11.25 -14.72 29.33
N LEU A 330 -10.98 -14.70 28.01
CA LEU A 330 -9.64 -14.76 27.44
C LEU A 330 -8.85 -13.51 27.81
N GLY A 331 -7.64 -13.69 28.33
CA GLY A 331 -6.69 -12.62 28.63
C GLY A 331 -5.27 -12.96 28.19
N LYS A 332 -4.51 -11.93 27.81
CA LYS A 332 -3.10 -12.07 27.45
C LYS A 332 -2.26 -10.94 28.00
N VAL A 333 -1.17 -11.34 28.64
CA VAL A 333 -0.08 -10.47 29.11
C VAL A 333 1.21 -10.96 28.44
N TRP A 334 2.01 -10.06 27.94
CA TRP A 334 3.37 -10.34 27.47
C TRP A 334 4.38 -9.78 28.47
N GLN A 335 5.42 -10.56 28.76
CA GLN A 335 6.59 -10.07 29.49
C GLN A 335 7.56 -9.45 28.50
N LYS A 336 7.97 -8.19 28.75
CA LYS A 336 9.05 -7.56 28.01
C LYS A 336 10.41 -8.06 28.51
N ASP A 337 11.44 -7.91 27.70
CA ASP A 337 12.83 -8.23 28.09
C ASP A 337 13.31 -7.42 29.31
N SER A 338 12.67 -6.28 29.56
CA SER A 338 12.87 -5.44 30.77
C SER A 338 12.26 -6.02 32.05
N GLY A 339 11.50 -7.12 31.98
CA GLY A 339 10.74 -7.68 33.08
C GLY A 339 9.37 -7.01 33.33
N GLU A 340 9.04 -5.95 32.57
CA GLU A 340 7.73 -5.31 32.65
C GLU A 340 6.64 -6.15 31.98
N GLU A 341 5.47 -6.21 32.59
CA GLU A 341 4.29 -6.84 32.03
C GLU A 341 3.49 -5.87 31.16
N LYS A 342 3.21 -6.28 29.92
CA LYS A 342 2.31 -5.55 29.01
C LYS A 342 1.00 -6.29 28.89
N LEU A 343 -0.07 -5.75 29.49
CA LEU A 343 -1.43 -6.23 29.28
C LEU A 343 -1.85 -5.93 27.84
N VAL A 344 -2.29 -6.96 27.12
CA VAL A 344 -2.78 -6.82 25.73
C VAL A 344 -4.31 -6.70 25.72
N PHE A 345 -5.00 -7.68 26.31
CA PHE A 345 -6.44 -7.66 26.54
C PHE A 345 -6.81 -8.57 27.69
N LYS A 346 -7.98 -8.34 28.29
CA LYS A 346 -8.50 -9.11 29.41
C LYS A 346 -10.01 -9.32 29.30
N GLY A 347 -10.49 -10.49 29.73
CA GLY A 347 -11.92 -10.79 29.83
C GLY A 347 -12.63 -10.92 28.49
N ALA A 348 -11.92 -11.20 27.40
CA ALA A 348 -12.51 -11.35 26.08
C ALA A 348 -13.39 -12.61 26.02
N THR A 349 -14.67 -12.43 25.70
CA THR A 349 -15.65 -13.51 25.53
C THR A 349 -16.37 -13.33 24.21
N ALA A 350 -16.29 -14.34 23.32
CA ALA A 350 -16.93 -14.30 22.02
C ALA A 350 -17.11 -15.71 21.45
N LEU A 351 -18.03 -15.82 20.49
CA LEU A 351 -18.29 -17.04 19.73
C LEU A 351 -18.24 -16.72 18.24
N VAL A 352 -17.44 -17.49 17.51
CA VAL A 352 -17.39 -17.47 16.04
C VAL A 352 -18.12 -18.71 15.54
N LYS A 353 -19.12 -18.50 14.71
CA LYS A 353 -19.95 -19.55 14.12
C LYS A 353 -19.47 -19.91 12.70
N ARG A 354 -19.94 -21.04 12.21
CA ARG A 354 -19.69 -21.46 10.84
C ARG A 354 -20.19 -20.40 9.85
N GLN A 355 -19.40 -20.14 8.81
CA GLN A 355 -19.65 -19.12 7.77
C GLN A 355 -19.62 -17.66 8.26
N ASP A 356 -19.27 -17.39 9.53
CA ASP A 356 -18.98 -16.03 9.96
C ASP A 356 -17.79 -15.46 9.16
N ARG A 357 -17.91 -14.19 8.82
CA ARG A 357 -16.86 -13.35 8.20
C ARG A 357 -16.46 -12.28 9.20
N VAL A 358 -15.48 -12.59 10.03
CA VAL A 358 -15.10 -11.74 11.17
C VAL A 358 -13.95 -10.82 10.78
N ALA A 359 -14.19 -9.51 10.78
CA ALA A 359 -13.11 -8.53 10.72
C ALA A 359 -12.60 -8.22 12.14
N VAL A 360 -11.28 -8.32 12.35
CA VAL A 360 -10.64 -7.93 13.61
C VAL A 360 -10.02 -6.56 13.42
N VAL A 361 -10.54 -5.55 14.12
CA VAL A 361 -10.13 -4.15 13.99
C VAL A 361 -9.59 -3.60 15.31
N GLY A 362 -8.93 -2.46 15.26
CA GLY A 362 -8.34 -1.78 16.41
C GLY A 362 -7.02 -1.11 16.04
N VAL A 363 -6.53 -0.21 16.89
CA VAL A 363 -5.28 0.52 16.69
C VAL A 363 -4.08 -0.45 16.60
N ASN A 364 -2.99 0.00 16.02
CA ASN A 364 -1.78 -0.82 15.98
C ASN A 364 -1.23 -1.03 17.40
N GLY A 365 -0.89 -2.29 17.69
CA GLY A 365 -0.48 -2.69 19.04
C GLY A 365 -1.62 -3.07 20.00
N ALA A 366 -2.89 -2.96 19.59
CA ALA A 366 -4.06 -3.38 20.40
C ALA A 366 -4.16 -4.89 20.64
N GLY A 367 -3.33 -5.70 19.95
CA GLY A 367 -3.29 -7.15 20.16
C GLY A 367 -4.02 -7.98 19.11
N LYS A 368 -4.36 -7.42 17.96
CA LYS A 368 -5.03 -8.13 16.84
C LYS A 368 -4.29 -9.43 16.46
N SER A 369 -3.03 -9.33 16.10
CA SER A 369 -2.21 -10.51 15.75
C SER A 369 -2.01 -11.46 16.95
N THR A 370 -1.99 -10.93 18.18
CA THR A 370 -1.91 -11.77 19.39
C THR A 370 -3.17 -12.62 19.54
N LEU A 371 -4.36 -12.06 19.31
CA LEU A 371 -5.61 -12.79 19.32
C LEU A 371 -5.60 -13.90 18.25
N LEU A 372 -5.17 -13.60 17.03
CA LEU A 372 -5.07 -14.59 15.95
C LEU A 372 -4.06 -15.71 16.28
N LYS A 373 -2.92 -15.37 16.89
CA LYS A 373 -1.93 -16.36 17.35
C LYS A 373 -2.47 -17.29 18.45
N ILE A 374 -3.31 -16.79 19.35
CA ILE A 374 -3.94 -17.62 20.38
C ILE A 374 -4.93 -18.58 19.72
N ILE A 375 -5.77 -18.11 18.80
CA ILE A 375 -6.74 -18.96 18.08
C ILE A 375 -6.03 -20.03 17.26
N SER A 376 -4.92 -19.69 16.61
CA SER A 376 -4.13 -20.64 15.82
C SER A 376 -3.28 -21.61 16.67
N GLY A 377 -3.28 -21.48 17.99
CA GLY A 377 -2.46 -22.29 18.91
C GLY A 377 -0.97 -21.92 18.94
N MET A 378 -0.56 -20.83 18.25
CA MET A 378 0.84 -20.37 18.26
C MET A 378 1.20 -19.60 19.52
N ALA A 379 0.21 -19.16 20.31
CA ALA A 379 0.42 -18.52 21.60
C ALA A 379 -0.59 -19.06 22.61
N THR A 380 -0.15 -19.23 23.85
CA THR A 380 -1.02 -19.62 24.97
C THR A 380 -1.65 -18.38 25.59
N PRO A 381 -2.94 -18.43 25.98
CA PRO A 381 -3.55 -17.36 26.77
C PRO A 381 -2.90 -17.29 28.16
N SER A 382 -2.93 -16.12 28.80
CA SER A 382 -2.51 -15.93 30.19
C SER A 382 -3.66 -16.18 31.16
N GLU A 383 -4.91 -15.91 30.74
CA GLU A 383 -6.14 -16.16 31.50
C GLU A 383 -7.22 -16.68 30.55
N GLY A 384 -8.18 -17.43 31.09
CA GLY A 384 -9.33 -17.95 30.33
C GLY A 384 -8.98 -19.08 29.37
N GLN A 385 -9.88 -19.35 28.43
CA GLN A 385 -9.74 -20.44 27.47
C GLN A 385 -10.13 -19.99 26.06
N CYS A 386 -9.42 -20.57 25.07
CA CYS A 386 -9.77 -20.50 23.65
C CYS A 386 -9.86 -21.93 23.12
N SER A 387 -11.02 -22.33 22.61
CA SER A 387 -11.24 -23.67 22.08
C SER A 387 -11.74 -23.63 20.65
N LEU A 388 -11.18 -24.50 19.81
CA LEU A 388 -11.69 -24.77 18.47
C LEU A 388 -12.80 -25.82 18.53
N GLY A 389 -13.81 -25.65 17.72
CA GLY A 389 -14.89 -26.62 17.56
C GLY A 389 -14.42 -27.94 16.94
N PRO A 390 -15.30 -28.94 16.92
CA PRO A 390 -14.99 -30.26 16.35
C PRO A 390 -14.78 -30.18 14.85
N SER A 391 -13.83 -30.95 14.32
CA SER A 391 -13.52 -31.07 12.90
C SER A 391 -13.12 -29.76 12.22
N ILE A 392 -12.60 -28.78 12.97
CA ILE A 392 -12.08 -27.54 12.41
C ILE A 392 -10.68 -27.77 11.86
N GLN A 393 -10.53 -27.48 10.54
CA GLN A 393 -9.26 -27.47 9.83
C GLN A 393 -8.88 -26.01 9.53
N LEU A 394 -7.90 -25.52 10.28
CA LEU A 394 -7.50 -24.12 10.28
C LEU A 394 -6.31 -23.87 9.35
N GLY A 395 -6.41 -22.80 8.54
CA GLY A 395 -5.29 -22.22 7.83
C GLY A 395 -4.97 -20.83 8.39
N TYR A 396 -3.70 -20.58 8.69
CA TYR A 396 -3.27 -19.29 9.21
C TYR A 396 -2.23 -18.64 8.30
N PHE A 397 -2.58 -17.47 7.79
CA PHE A 397 -1.66 -16.58 7.09
C PHE A 397 -1.21 -15.48 8.04
N SER A 398 0.10 -15.35 8.25
CA SER A 398 0.72 -14.30 9.05
C SER A 398 1.87 -13.65 8.29
N GLN A 399 2.31 -12.47 8.74
CA GLN A 399 3.49 -11.81 8.16
C GLN A 399 4.74 -12.69 8.21
N ASN A 400 4.91 -13.50 9.26
CA ASN A 400 6.06 -14.40 9.41
C ASN A 400 5.93 -15.69 8.58
N SER A 401 4.79 -15.93 7.93
CA SER A 401 4.61 -17.14 7.12
C SER A 401 5.54 -17.18 5.89
N MET A 402 6.06 -16.04 5.47
CA MET A 402 7.06 -15.97 4.40
C MET A 402 8.41 -16.61 4.78
N ASP A 403 8.75 -16.59 6.07
CA ASP A 403 10.00 -17.16 6.59
C ASP A 403 9.95 -18.70 6.66
N LEU A 404 8.75 -19.28 6.55
CA LEU A 404 8.53 -20.73 6.55
C LEU A 404 8.73 -21.34 5.16
N LEU A 405 8.80 -20.54 4.10
CA LEU A 405 9.03 -21.03 2.73
C LEU A 405 10.44 -21.61 2.58
N ASN A 406 10.55 -22.74 1.86
CA ASN A 406 11.85 -23.33 1.57
C ASN A 406 12.57 -22.56 0.44
N PRO A 407 13.70 -21.86 0.73
CA PRO A 407 14.38 -21.00 -0.25
C PRO A 407 14.95 -21.77 -1.46
N ASN A 408 15.12 -23.09 -1.36
CA ASN A 408 15.74 -23.94 -2.39
C ASN A 408 14.71 -24.54 -3.37
N LEU A 409 13.43 -24.58 -3.00
CA LEU A 409 12.36 -25.06 -3.87
C LEU A 409 11.95 -23.99 -4.89
N THR A 410 11.36 -24.45 -5.98
CA THR A 410 10.66 -23.59 -6.94
C THR A 410 9.26 -23.23 -6.38
N VAL A 411 8.64 -22.20 -6.96
CA VAL A 411 7.25 -21.81 -6.61
C VAL A 411 6.29 -22.99 -6.78
N MET A 412 6.44 -23.75 -7.88
CA MET A 412 5.64 -24.92 -8.18
C MET A 412 5.85 -26.03 -7.13
N GLU A 413 7.10 -26.36 -6.82
CA GLU A 413 7.44 -27.41 -5.86
C GLU A 413 6.94 -27.09 -4.45
N GLU A 414 7.06 -25.83 -4.03
CA GLU A 414 6.60 -25.37 -2.72
C GLU A 414 5.09 -25.58 -2.54
N VAL A 415 4.28 -25.09 -3.49
CA VAL A 415 2.83 -25.22 -3.41
C VAL A 415 2.39 -26.68 -3.58
N HIS A 416 3.01 -27.44 -4.49
CA HIS A 416 2.67 -28.84 -4.71
C HIS A 416 3.03 -29.70 -3.49
N SER A 417 4.12 -29.39 -2.78
CA SER A 417 4.50 -30.10 -1.54
C SER A 417 3.45 -29.99 -0.43
N ALA A 418 2.71 -28.90 -0.41
CA ALA A 418 1.63 -28.70 0.58
C ALA A 418 0.34 -29.48 0.25
N VAL A 419 0.16 -29.87 -1.02
CA VAL A 419 -1.00 -30.62 -1.53
C VAL A 419 -0.61 -31.71 -2.52
N PRO A 420 0.17 -32.71 -2.10
CA PRO A 420 0.76 -33.69 -3.00
C PRO A 420 -0.26 -34.58 -3.72
N THR A 421 -1.51 -34.61 -3.23
CA THR A 421 -2.63 -35.36 -3.83
C THR A 421 -3.31 -34.62 -4.96
N GLN A 422 -3.06 -33.32 -5.11
CA GLN A 422 -3.65 -32.51 -6.17
C GLN A 422 -2.85 -32.63 -7.48
N SER A 423 -3.55 -32.46 -8.63
CA SER A 423 -2.88 -32.49 -9.92
C SER A 423 -1.96 -31.27 -10.13
N ILE A 424 -0.92 -31.44 -10.91
CA ILE A 424 -0.03 -30.34 -11.35
C ILE A 424 -0.83 -29.23 -12.06
N GLY A 425 -1.87 -29.61 -12.82
CA GLY A 425 -2.76 -28.69 -13.50
C GLY A 425 -3.52 -27.79 -12.52
N TYR A 426 -4.02 -28.35 -11.41
CA TYR A 426 -4.67 -27.57 -10.34
C TYR A 426 -3.70 -26.54 -9.73
N VAL A 427 -2.49 -26.98 -9.38
CA VAL A 427 -1.48 -26.09 -8.77
C VAL A 427 -1.07 -24.99 -9.75
N ARG A 428 -0.89 -25.30 -11.04
CA ARG A 428 -0.62 -24.28 -12.06
C ARG A 428 -1.74 -23.26 -12.21
N ASN A 429 -3.00 -23.71 -12.20
CA ASN A 429 -4.15 -22.83 -12.26
C ASN A 429 -4.20 -21.88 -11.04
N LEU A 430 -4.01 -22.44 -9.84
CA LEU A 430 -3.93 -21.64 -8.60
C LEU A 430 -2.80 -20.61 -8.64
N LEU A 431 -1.62 -21.00 -9.09
CA LEU A 431 -0.47 -20.10 -9.26
C LEU A 431 -0.76 -19.03 -10.33
N GLY A 432 -1.45 -19.38 -11.41
CA GLY A 432 -1.94 -18.43 -12.42
C GLY A 432 -2.86 -17.37 -11.80
N CYS A 433 -3.81 -17.77 -10.92
CA CYS A 433 -4.64 -16.82 -10.17
C CYS A 433 -3.80 -15.85 -9.32
N MET A 434 -2.65 -16.32 -8.81
CA MET A 434 -1.70 -15.50 -8.05
C MET A 434 -0.66 -14.79 -8.93
N LYS A 435 -0.92 -14.70 -10.23
CA LYS A 435 -0.04 -14.05 -11.23
C LYS A 435 1.36 -14.66 -11.35
N PHE A 436 1.46 -15.97 -11.19
CA PHE A 436 2.63 -16.73 -11.57
C PHE A 436 2.32 -17.48 -12.85
N SER A 437 2.81 -17.01 -14.00
CA SER A 437 2.59 -17.61 -15.31
C SER A 437 3.92 -17.97 -16.00
N GLY A 438 3.87 -18.91 -16.95
CA GLY A 438 5.03 -19.34 -17.72
C GLY A 438 6.21 -19.76 -16.83
N ASP A 439 7.40 -19.25 -17.12
CA ASP A 439 8.66 -19.58 -16.42
C ASP A 439 8.72 -19.05 -14.97
N GLN A 440 7.73 -18.24 -14.54
CA GLN A 440 7.72 -17.69 -13.19
C GLN A 440 7.47 -18.77 -12.12
N VAL A 441 6.76 -19.84 -12.47
CA VAL A 441 6.49 -20.96 -11.54
C VAL A 441 7.75 -21.78 -11.23
N ASP A 442 8.75 -21.72 -12.09
CA ASP A 442 10.02 -22.44 -11.96
C ASP A 442 11.11 -21.61 -11.25
N LYS A 443 10.80 -20.35 -10.90
CA LYS A 443 11.70 -19.51 -10.09
C LYS A 443 11.88 -20.10 -8.69
N LYS A 444 13.09 -20.05 -8.16
CA LYS A 444 13.39 -20.45 -6.78
C LYS A 444 12.86 -19.38 -5.80
N ILE A 445 12.34 -19.83 -4.66
CA ILE A 445 11.79 -18.97 -3.60
C ILE A 445 12.79 -17.90 -3.13
N LYS A 446 14.09 -18.22 -3.08
CA LYS A 446 15.13 -17.28 -2.62
C LYS A 446 15.29 -16.01 -3.45
N ILE A 447 14.90 -16.04 -4.73
CA ILE A 447 15.04 -14.89 -5.66
C ILE A 447 13.75 -14.06 -5.75
N LEU A 448 12.68 -14.48 -5.05
CA LEU A 448 11.41 -13.79 -5.06
C LEU A 448 11.44 -12.53 -4.18
N SER A 449 10.75 -11.49 -4.62
CA SER A 449 10.43 -10.32 -3.81
C SER A 449 9.48 -10.68 -2.65
N GLY A 450 9.38 -9.81 -1.64
CA GLY A 450 8.46 -9.99 -0.51
C GLY A 450 7.01 -10.20 -0.96
N GLY A 451 6.53 -9.40 -1.92
CA GLY A 451 5.18 -9.55 -2.46
C GLY A 451 4.98 -10.85 -3.25
N GLU A 452 5.99 -11.35 -3.97
CA GLU A 452 5.93 -12.66 -4.63
C GLU A 452 5.89 -13.79 -3.60
N LYS A 453 6.71 -13.74 -2.54
CA LYS A 453 6.67 -14.71 -1.44
C LYS A 453 5.31 -14.73 -0.75
N SER A 454 4.72 -13.57 -0.46
CA SER A 454 3.38 -13.47 0.13
C SER A 454 2.33 -14.17 -0.73
N ARG A 455 2.37 -14.02 -2.06
CA ARG A 455 1.47 -14.71 -3.00
C ARG A 455 1.68 -16.24 -2.99
N VAL A 456 2.91 -16.71 -2.86
CA VAL A 456 3.20 -18.15 -2.75
C VAL A 456 2.61 -18.72 -1.45
N VAL A 457 2.79 -18.04 -0.31
CA VAL A 457 2.19 -18.46 0.96
C VAL A 457 0.67 -18.51 0.87
N LEU A 458 0.04 -17.48 0.29
CA LEU A 458 -1.41 -17.48 0.07
C LEU A 458 -1.84 -18.67 -0.80
N ALA A 459 -1.17 -18.91 -1.93
CA ALA A 459 -1.44 -20.08 -2.77
C ALA A 459 -1.35 -21.38 -1.98
N THR A 460 -0.30 -21.54 -1.17
CA THR A 460 -0.06 -22.73 -0.35
C THR A 460 -1.19 -22.98 0.67
N ILE A 461 -1.73 -21.90 1.26
CA ILE A 461 -2.84 -21.99 2.23
C ILE A 461 -4.16 -22.28 1.50
N LEU A 462 -4.46 -21.52 0.44
CA LEU A 462 -5.71 -21.67 -0.32
C LEU A 462 -5.81 -23.01 -1.06
N ALA A 463 -4.69 -23.68 -1.34
CA ALA A 463 -4.67 -25.01 -1.95
C ALA A 463 -5.23 -26.11 -1.03
N LYS A 464 -5.17 -25.92 0.30
CA LYS A 464 -5.54 -26.94 1.29
C LYS A 464 -7.06 -27.01 1.50
N PRO A 465 -7.62 -28.20 1.81
CA PRO A 465 -9.04 -28.37 2.13
C PRO A 465 -9.35 -27.88 3.56
N LEU A 466 -9.37 -26.58 3.75
CA LEU A 466 -9.59 -25.92 5.04
C LEU A 466 -11.05 -25.49 5.17
N ASN A 467 -11.57 -25.38 6.41
CA ASN A 467 -12.90 -24.85 6.70
C ASN A 467 -12.88 -23.63 7.62
N PHE A 468 -11.68 -23.23 8.09
CA PHE A 468 -11.48 -22.00 8.82
C PHE A 468 -10.19 -21.30 8.35
N LEU A 469 -10.30 -20.07 7.88
CA LEU A 469 -9.17 -19.23 7.46
C LEU A 469 -8.95 -18.10 8.44
N ILE A 470 -7.73 -17.95 8.90
CA ILE A 470 -7.24 -16.79 9.65
C ILE A 470 -6.23 -16.06 8.77
N LEU A 471 -6.49 -14.79 8.52
CA LEU A 471 -5.68 -13.96 7.64
C LEU A 471 -5.22 -12.69 8.38
N ASP A 472 -3.92 -12.57 8.63
CA ASP A 472 -3.31 -11.42 9.30
C ASP A 472 -2.62 -10.54 8.27
N GLU A 473 -3.26 -9.43 7.88
CA GLU A 473 -2.85 -8.47 6.86
C GLU A 473 -2.51 -9.12 5.50
N PRO A 474 -3.40 -9.93 4.92
CA PRO A 474 -3.12 -10.65 3.68
C PRO A 474 -3.02 -9.73 2.46
N THR A 475 -3.53 -8.52 2.56
CA THR A 475 -3.55 -7.52 1.48
C THR A 475 -2.25 -6.72 1.38
N ASN A 476 -1.39 -6.77 2.40
CA ASN A 476 -0.11 -6.09 2.38
C ASN A 476 0.80 -6.67 1.28
N HIS A 477 1.47 -5.79 0.56
CA HIS A 477 2.36 -6.13 -0.56
C HIS A 477 1.68 -6.78 -1.78
N LEU A 478 0.33 -6.90 -1.80
CA LEU A 478 -0.40 -7.34 -2.97
C LEU A 478 -0.79 -6.15 -3.85
N ASP A 479 -0.61 -6.29 -5.15
CA ASP A 479 -1.16 -5.34 -6.12
C ASP A 479 -2.70 -5.44 -6.18
N ILE A 480 -3.35 -4.39 -6.70
CA ILE A 480 -4.82 -4.29 -6.75
C ILE A 480 -5.44 -5.52 -7.44
N GLY A 481 -4.85 -6.00 -8.55
CA GLY A 481 -5.39 -7.16 -9.27
C GLY A 481 -5.34 -8.45 -8.43
N THR A 482 -4.24 -8.72 -7.73
CA THR A 482 -4.11 -9.88 -6.83
C THR A 482 -5.04 -9.76 -5.62
N ARG A 483 -5.25 -8.53 -5.08
CA ARG A 483 -6.25 -8.29 -4.02
C ARG A 483 -7.66 -8.63 -4.47
N MET A 484 -8.04 -8.29 -5.71
CA MET A 484 -9.37 -8.62 -6.26
C MET A 484 -9.56 -10.13 -6.42
N VAL A 485 -8.52 -10.85 -6.86
CA VAL A 485 -8.55 -12.33 -6.93
C VAL A 485 -8.72 -12.93 -5.53
N LEU A 486 -7.96 -12.44 -4.53
CA LEU A 486 -8.10 -12.89 -3.15
C LEU A 486 -9.50 -12.58 -2.59
N LEU A 487 -10.01 -11.38 -2.83
CA LEU A 487 -11.37 -10.99 -2.43
C LEU A 487 -12.42 -11.93 -2.99
N GLN A 488 -12.35 -12.23 -4.29
CA GLN A 488 -13.28 -13.14 -4.93
C GLN A 488 -13.14 -14.56 -4.36
N ALA A 489 -11.92 -15.04 -4.17
CA ALA A 489 -11.67 -16.34 -3.56
C ALA A 489 -12.29 -16.45 -2.16
N ILE A 490 -12.16 -15.40 -1.32
CA ILE A 490 -12.75 -15.39 0.02
C ILE A 490 -14.29 -15.29 -0.02
N LYS A 491 -14.86 -14.56 -0.98
CA LYS A 491 -16.32 -14.53 -1.19
C LYS A 491 -16.88 -15.91 -1.54
N ASP A 492 -16.18 -16.63 -2.38
CA ASP A 492 -16.57 -17.97 -2.85
C ASP A 492 -16.22 -19.08 -1.85
N PHE A 493 -15.51 -18.75 -0.77
CA PHE A 493 -15.16 -19.72 0.27
C PHE A 493 -16.36 -20.09 1.12
N ASP A 494 -16.72 -21.35 1.22
CA ASP A 494 -17.87 -21.84 2.02
C ASP A 494 -17.53 -22.15 3.50
N GLY A 495 -16.33 -21.77 3.96
CA GLY A 495 -15.89 -21.89 5.36
C GLY A 495 -16.06 -20.59 6.15
N THR A 496 -15.46 -20.54 7.32
CA THR A 496 -15.40 -19.37 8.21
C THR A 496 -14.12 -18.60 7.98
N VAL A 497 -14.18 -17.27 8.06
CA VAL A 497 -13.00 -16.41 7.88
C VAL A 497 -12.87 -15.44 9.05
N MET A 498 -11.67 -15.32 9.57
CA MET A 498 -11.29 -14.25 10.49
C MET A 498 -10.12 -13.48 9.89
N ILE A 499 -10.26 -12.18 9.76
CA ILE A 499 -9.29 -11.35 9.03
C ILE A 499 -8.94 -10.07 9.79
N VAL A 500 -7.66 -9.76 9.84
CA VAL A 500 -7.12 -8.44 10.13
C VAL A 500 -6.72 -7.83 8.80
N SER A 501 -7.24 -6.68 8.48
CA SER A 501 -6.81 -5.89 7.31
C SER A 501 -7.10 -4.42 7.53
N HIS A 502 -6.30 -3.58 6.90
CA HIS A 502 -6.52 -2.13 6.83
C HIS A 502 -7.16 -1.70 5.50
N ASP A 503 -7.38 -2.65 4.58
CA ASP A 503 -8.09 -2.43 3.32
C ASP A 503 -9.61 -2.38 3.56
N ARG A 504 -10.15 -1.15 3.58
CA ARG A 504 -11.58 -0.88 3.84
C ARG A 504 -12.49 -1.49 2.79
N HIS A 505 -12.10 -1.43 1.51
CA HIS A 505 -12.90 -2.01 0.44
C HIS A 505 -12.99 -3.52 0.61
N PHE A 506 -11.87 -4.17 0.91
CA PHE A 506 -11.82 -5.60 1.15
C PHE A 506 -12.72 -6.02 2.33
N LEU A 507 -12.60 -5.33 3.46
CA LEU A 507 -13.40 -5.64 4.64
C LEU A 507 -14.90 -5.38 4.42
N ARG A 508 -15.29 -4.32 3.71
CA ARG A 508 -16.71 -4.03 3.40
C ARG A 508 -17.40 -5.13 2.64
N GLU A 509 -16.68 -5.71 1.69
CA GLU A 509 -17.21 -6.70 0.77
C GLU A 509 -17.44 -8.08 1.40
N ILE A 510 -16.78 -8.36 2.53
CA ILE A 510 -16.82 -9.68 3.15
C ILE A 510 -17.39 -9.71 4.58
N THR A 511 -17.31 -8.62 5.35
CA THR A 511 -17.56 -8.63 6.80
C THR A 511 -19.03 -8.80 7.14
N THR A 512 -19.31 -9.77 8.03
CA THR A 512 -20.63 -9.98 8.66
C THR A 512 -20.59 -9.75 10.17
N LYS A 513 -19.40 -9.69 10.77
CA LYS A 513 -19.17 -9.50 12.20
C LYS A 513 -17.86 -8.77 12.43
N VAL A 514 -17.80 -7.85 13.38
CA VAL A 514 -16.61 -7.07 13.72
C VAL A 514 -16.20 -7.35 15.15
N PHE A 515 -14.93 -7.72 15.35
CA PHE A 515 -14.25 -7.81 16.64
C PHE A 515 -13.33 -6.60 16.77
N GLU A 516 -13.67 -5.69 17.68
CA GLU A 516 -12.86 -4.52 17.97
C GLU A 516 -12.03 -4.75 19.23
N LEU A 517 -10.71 -4.60 19.11
CA LEU A 517 -9.81 -4.54 20.26
C LEU A 517 -9.53 -3.07 20.58
N ASP A 518 -10.12 -2.58 21.65
CA ASP A 518 -9.97 -1.20 22.15
C ASP A 518 -9.79 -1.20 23.67
N GLN A 519 -8.88 -0.36 24.17
CA GLN A 519 -8.60 -0.20 25.61
C GLN A 519 -8.48 -1.53 26.38
N ASN A 520 -7.73 -2.46 25.81
CA ASN A 520 -7.50 -3.83 26.35
C ASN A 520 -8.77 -4.70 26.49
N LYS A 521 -9.87 -4.35 25.80
CA LYS A 521 -11.13 -5.10 25.77
C LYS A 521 -11.46 -5.55 24.36
N LEU A 522 -12.22 -6.65 24.27
CA LEU A 522 -12.81 -7.10 23.02
C LEU A 522 -14.28 -6.69 22.97
N LEU A 523 -14.64 -5.91 21.98
CA LEU A 523 -16.02 -5.52 21.68
C LEU A 523 -16.48 -6.28 20.43
N VAL A 524 -17.66 -6.89 20.49
CA VAL A 524 -18.26 -7.63 19.39
C VAL A 524 -19.42 -6.83 18.81
N THR A 525 -19.40 -6.60 17.50
CA THR A 525 -20.51 -5.98 16.77
C THR A 525 -20.96 -6.91 15.65
N GLU A 526 -22.19 -7.37 15.71
CA GLU A 526 -22.84 -8.11 14.62
C GLU A 526 -23.22 -7.14 13.50
N GLY A 527 -22.87 -7.44 12.26
CA GLY A 527 -23.16 -6.62 11.10
C GLY A 527 -21.94 -6.29 10.23
N THR A 528 -22.18 -5.47 9.21
CA THR A 528 -21.15 -5.05 8.24
C THR A 528 -20.17 -4.04 8.84
N LEU A 529 -19.03 -3.85 8.16
CA LEU A 529 -18.07 -2.82 8.54
C LEU A 529 -18.70 -1.42 8.59
N ASP A 530 -19.57 -1.08 7.65
CA ASP A 530 -20.23 0.24 7.61
C ASP A 530 -21.13 0.47 8.82
N TYR A 531 -21.89 -0.54 9.23
CA TYR A 531 -22.71 -0.47 10.45
C TYR A 531 -21.82 -0.23 11.70
N TYR A 532 -20.70 -0.94 11.80
CA TYR A 532 -19.73 -0.74 12.88
C TYR A 532 -19.18 0.69 12.88
N LEU A 533 -18.75 1.21 11.71
CA LEU A 533 -18.20 2.57 11.61
C LEU A 533 -19.21 3.66 11.97
N GLU A 534 -20.47 3.50 11.57
CA GLU A 534 -21.54 4.42 11.97
C GLU A 534 -21.80 4.40 13.48
N LYS A 535 -21.85 3.20 14.07
CA LYS A 535 -22.03 3.02 15.52
C LYS A 535 -20.89 3.69 16.28
N ARG A 536 -19.65 3.50 15.86
CA ARG A 536 -18.47 4.10 16.48
C ARG A 536 -18.47 5.62 16.38
N ARG A 537 -18.81 6.20 15.23
CA ARG A 537 -18.95 7.66 15.07
C ARG A 537 -19.94 8.25 16.06
N LYS A 538 -21.09 7.62 16.24
CA LYS A 538 -22.10 8.06 17.21
C LYS A 538 -21.59 8.01 18.65
N MET A 539 -20.78 7.02 19.00
CA MET A 539 -20.19 6.91 20.35
C MET A 539 -19.11 7.96 20.63
N LEU A 540 -18.36 8.39 19.60
CA LEU A 540 -17.33 9.42 19.71
C LEU A 540 -17.88 10.85 19.68
N SER A 541 -19.13 11.04 19.24
CA SER A 541 -19.83 12.35 19.20
C SER A 541 -20.58 12.67 20.48
N HIS A 542 -20.62 11.77 21.44
CA HIS A 542 -21.15 11.92 22.80
C HIS A 542 -20.00 11.87 23.82
#